data_95e7d17decc3aaa47c65caac6bbd43b2
#
_entry.id   95e7d17decc3aaa47c65caac6bbd43b2
#
_cell.length_a   1.000
_cell.length_b   1.000
_cell.length_c   1.000
_cell.angle_alpha   90.00
_cell.angle_beta   90.00
_cell.angle_gamma   90.00
#
_symmetry.space_group_name_H-M   'P 1'
#
loop_
_entity.id
_entity.type
_entity.pdbx_description
1 polymer ?
#
loop_
_entity_poly.entity_id
_entity_poly.type
_entity_poly.pdbx_seq_one_letter_code
_entity_poly.pdbx_strand_id
1 'polypeptide(L)'
;MLSMAAMASGTWTLQGEKHLVDTLFHAKVGPGTTQTSLSVINEKGTLPLRVFYTTTDLSNEYVDIKHVKAQDKLTGTATVPSMATTKSKPGEVYFAGINADFFHMSGMGLETPLGYPLATTVVNKEVYYAVPWRTQMAIDDNKKIYLADMAYSGAVKKAYGSTYPISSVNYLRNDHNLNLY
;
A
#
# COMPACT_ATOMS: atom_id res chain seq x y z
N MET A 1 4.25 17.95 -26.38
CA MET A 1 5.71 18.10 -26.21
C MET A 1 6.03 17.66 -24.79
N LEU A 2 6.70 16.53 -24.60
CA LEU A 2 7.26 16.17 -23.29
C LEU A 2 8.50 17.07 -23.10
N SER A 3 8.46 17.94 -22.11
CA SER A 3 9.62 18.68 -21.65
C SER A 3 10.55 17.66 -20.97
N MET A 4 11.63 17.28 -21.62
CA MET A 4 12.72 16.59 -20.96
C MET A 4 13.39 17.59 -20.02
N ALA A 5 13.06 17.49 -18.72
CA ALA A 5 13.82 18.18 -17.69
C ALA A 5 15.27 17.66 -17.72
N ALA A 6 16.23 18.58 -17.58
CA ALA A 6 17.65 18.22 -17.52
C ALA A 6 17.86 17.14 -16.46
N MET A 7 18.47 16.04 -16.86
CA MET A 7 18.81 14.93 -15.96
C MET A 7 19.85 15.41 -14.95
N ALA A 8 19.49 15.53 -13.70
CA ALA A 8 20.41 15.89 -12.64
C ALA A 8 21.19 14.65 -12.18
N SER A 9 22.53 14.71 -12.25
CA SER A 9 23.40 13.75 -11.59
C SER A 9 23.87 14.30 -10.25
N GLY A 10 24.07 13.43 -9.28
CA GLY A 10 24.50 13.80 -7.94
C GLY A 10 25.20 12.66 -7.23
N THR A 11 25.48 12.86 -5.95
CA THR A 11 26.07 11.82 -5.10
C THR A 11 25.27 11.68 -3.81
N TRP A 12 25.04 10.42 -3.41
CA TRP A 12 24.47 10.08 -2.09
C TRP A 12 25.52 9.32 -1.27
N THR A 13 25.45 9.47 0.04
CA THR A 13 26.20 8.62 0.96
C THR A 13 25.19 7.66 1.60
N LEU A 14 25.32 6.37 1.30
CA LEU A 14 24.49 5.31 1.86
C LEU A 14 25.40 4.36 2.65
N GLN A 15 25.11 4.15 3.92
CA GLN A 15 25.89 3.31 4.83
C GLN A 15 27.41 3.65 4.85
N GLY A 16 27.74 4.93 4.72
CA GLY A 16 29.14 5.40 4.69
C GLY A 16 29.83 5.27 3.34
N GLU A 17 29.20 4.67 2.33
CA GLU A 17 29.74 4.57 0.96
C GLU A 17 29.12 5.64 0.05
N LYS A 18 29.94 6.16 -0.85
CA LYS A 18 29.53 7.14 -1.85
C LYS A 18 28.93 6.46 -3.07
N HIS A 19 27.80 6.97 -3.51
CA HIS A 19 27.05 6.45 -4.67
C HIS A 19 26.82 7.58 -5.68
N LEU A 20 27.03 7.29 -6.95
CA LEU A 20 26.59 8.15 -8.04
C LEU A 20 25.10 7.97 -8.27
N VAL A 21 24.39 9.07 -8.46
CA VAL A 21 22.94 9.09 -8.66
C VAL A 21 22.63 9.82 -9.95
N ASP A 22 22.01 9.10 -10.89
CA ASP A 22 21.57 9.66 -12.14
C ASP A 22 20.04 9.60 -12.22
N THR A 23 19.41 10.71 -12.60
CA THR A 23 17.98 10.76 -12.89
C THR A 23 17.72 10.20 -14.29
N LEU A 24 17.06 9.06 -14.36
CA LEU A 24 16.70 8.41 -15.61
C LEU A 24 15.37 8.88 -16.19
N PHE A 25 14.48 9.28 -15.30
CA PHE A 25 13.15 9.77 -15.67
C PHE A 25 12.65 10.74 -14.59
N HIS A 26 12.06 11.84 -15.01
CA HIS A 26 11.37 12.77 -14.14
C HIS A 26 10.29 13.47 -14.94
N ALA A 27 9.03 13.19 -14.65
CA ALA A 27 7.91 13.80 -15.37
C ALA A 27 6.65 13.89 -14.51
N LYS A 28 5.81 14.87 -14.82
CA LYS A 28 4.45 14.94 -14.30
C LYS A 28 3.62 13.82 -14.93
N VAL A 29 3.02 12.99 -14.10
CA VAL A 29 2.21 11.83 -14.52
C VAL A 29 0.72 12.02 -14.26
N GLY A 30 0.35 13.00 -13.44
CA GLY A 30 -1.03 13.31 -13.11
C GLY A 30 -1.15 14.67 -12.44
N PRO A 31 -2.36 15.10 -12.06
CA PRO A 31 -2.57 16.33 -11.30
C PRO A 31 -1.71 16.29 -10.03
N GLY A 32 -0.96 17.36 -9.73
CA GLY A 32 -0.12 17.44 -8.53
C GLY A 32 0.89 16.31 -8.32
N THR A 33 1.13 15.46 -9.34
CA THR A 33 1.90 14.23 -9.18
C THR A 33 3.03 14.11 -10.17
N THR A 34 4.23 13.81 -9.66
CA THR A 34 5.46 13.62 -10.44
C THR A 34 6.03 12.25 -10.15
N GLN A 35 6.45 11.54 -11.18
CA GLN A 35 7.19 10.29 -11.05
C GLN A 35 8.67 10.53 -11.35
N THR A 36 9.53 9.91 -10.55
CA THR A 36 10.98 9.93 -10.73
C THR A 36 11.54 8.52 -10.69
N SER A 37 12.48 8.23 -11.56
CA SER A 37 13.31 7.03 -11.48
C SER A 37 14.78 7.39 -11.49
N LEU A 38 15.55 6.74 -10.60
CA LEU A 38 16.97 6.98 -10.44
C LEU A 38 17.76 5.70 -10.68
N SER A 39 18.97 5.86 -11.22
CA SER A 39 20.05 4.88 -11.13
C SER A 39 20.98 5.30 -10.01
N VAL A 40 21.25 4.39 -9.08
CA VAL A 40 22.16 4.64 -7.95
C VAL A 40 23.24 3.56 -7.98
N ILE A 41 24.49 3.94 -8.15
CA ILE A 41 25.63 3.02 -8.33
C ILE A 41 26.74 3.43 -7.37
N ASN A 42 27.27 2.48 -6.59
CA ASN A 42 28.44 2.75 -5.76
C ASN A 42 29.69 2.99 -6.64
N GLU A 43 30.74 3.57 -6.07
CA GLU A 43 31.98 3.89 -6.80
C GLU A 43 32.61 2.66 -7.47
N LYS A 44 32.40 1.47 -6.95
CA LYS A 44 32.91 0.20 -7.49
C LYS A 44 32.03 -0.36 -8.62
N GLY A 45 30.86 0.21 -8.88
CA GLY A 45 29.90 -0.27 -9.88
C GLY A 45 29.28 -1.64 -9.60
N THR A 46 29.42 -2.14 -8.36
CA THR A 46 29.08 -3.54 -8.03
C THR A 46 27.66 -3.73 -7.51
N LEU A 47 26.97 -2.67 -7.11
CA LEU A 47 25.61 -2.72 -6.55
C LEU A 47 24.71 -1.68 -7.22
N PRO A 48 24.25 -1.92 -8.45
CA PRO A 48 23.31 -1.02 -9.10
C PRO A 48 21.92 -1.13 -8.43
N LEU A 49 21.41 0.01 -7.93
CA LEU A 49 20.05 0.12 -7.44
C LEU A 49 19.22 0.91 -8.43
N ARG A 50 17.95 0.54 -8.55
CA ARG A 50 16.93 1.33 -9.23
C ARG A 50 15.94 1.84 -8.18
N VAL A 51 15.77 3.14 -8.11
CA VAL A 51 14.85 3.79 -7.20
C VAL A 51 13.72 4.39 -8.01
N PHE A 52 12.49 4.05 -7.66
CA PHE A 52 11.29 4.63 -8.24
C PHE A 52 10.48 5.27 -7.11
N TYR A 53 10.13 6.52 -7.29
CA TYR A 53 9.25 7.18 -6.34
C TYR A 53 8.29 8.13 -7.04
N THR A 54 7.18 8.38 -6.38
CA THR A 54 6.14 9.30 -6.82
C THR A 54 5.95 10.35 -5.72
N THR A 55 6.01 11.62 -6.09
CA THR A 55 5.67 12.73 -5.21
C THR A 55 4.30 13.25 -5.58
N THR A 56 3.40 13.33 -4.60
CA THR A 56 2.02 13.72 -4.82
C THR A 56 1.62 14.83 -3.86
N ASP A 57 1.06 15.91 -4.40
CA ASP A 57 0.45 16.98 -3.61
C ASP A 57 -1.00 16.58 -3.29
N LEU A 58 -1.24 16.14 -2.06
CA LEU A 58 -2.56 15.71 -1.59
C LEU A 58 -3.53 16.88 -1.33
N SER A 59 -3.05 18.12 -1.32
CA SER A 59 -3.93 19.29 -1.27
C SER A 59 -4.65 19.56 -2.59
N ASN A 60 -4.18 18.96 -3.68
CA ASN A 60 -4.82 19.04 -4.98
C ASN A 60 -6.18 18.31 -4.96
N GLU A 61 -7.25 19.00 -5.30
CA GLU A 61 -8.62 18.47 -5.29
C GLU A 61 -8.85 17.31 -6.29
N TYR A 62 -8.05 17.24 -7.35
CA TYR A 62 -8.15 16.19 -8.38
C TYR A 62 -7.31 14.95 -8.09
N VAL A 63 -6.71 14.86 -6.91
CA VAL A 63 -5.86 13.72 -6.51
C VAL A 63 -6.39 13.09 -5.24
N ASP A 64 -6.42 11.77 -5.23
CA ASP A 64 -6.75 10.97 -4.07
C ASP A 64 -5.85 9.74 -3.97
N ILE A 65 -5.72 9.17 -2.77
CA ILE A 65 -5.04 7.90 -2.52
C ILE A 65 -6.07 6.89 -2.05
N LYS A 66 -6.18 5.78 -2.75
CA LYS A 66 -7.15 4.73 -2.43
C LYS A 66 -6.48 3.39 -2.22
N HIS A 67 -6.93 2.68 -1.22
CA HIS A 67 -6.62 1.27 -1.06
C HIS A 67 -7.47 0.44 -2.03
N VAL A 68 -6.82 -0.41 -2.80
CA VAL A 68 -7.47 -1.27 -3.81
C VAL A 68 -7.17 -2.72 -3.50
N LYS A 69 -8.20 -3.55 -3.46
CA LYS A 69 -8.09 -5.01 -3.31
C LYS A 69 -8.02 -5.67 -4.69
N ALA A 70 -7.22 -6.72 -4.81
CA ALA A 70 -7.21 -7.55 -6.00
C ALA A 70 -8.61 -8.19 -6.23
N GLN A 71 -9.15 -8.02 -7.43
CA GLN A 71 -10.47 -8.59 -7.82
C GLN A 71 -11.63 -8.18 -6.89
N ASP A 72 -11.51 -7.11 -6.11
CA ASP A 72 -12.47 -6.68 -5.07
C ASP A 72 -12.76 -7.71 -3.98
N LYS A 73 -11.91 -8.70 -3.84
CA LYS A 73 -12.07 -9.79 -2.88
C LYS A 73 -11.08 -9.63 -1.73
N LEU A 74 -11.37 -10.29 -0.61
CA LEU A 74 -10.43 -10.42 0.51
C LEU A 74 -9.20 -11.22 0.09
N THR A 75 -9.39 -12.26 -0.71
CA THR A 75 -8.36 -13.13 -1.22
C THR A 75 -8.23 -13.00 -2.74
N GLY A 76 -7.06 -13.26 -3.24
CA GLY A 76 -6.77 -13.17 -4.67
C GLY A 76 -5.53 -12.34 -4.94
N THR A 77 -5.04 -12.44 -6.17
CA THR A 77 -3.84 -11.73 -6.61
C THR A 77 -4.09 -11.00 -7.91
N ALA A 78 -3.47 -9.85 -8.05
CA ALA A 78 -3.42 -9.10 -9.30
C ALA A 78 -2.18 -8.20 -9.30
N THR A 79 -1.68 -7.85 -10.48
CA THR A 79 -0.60 -6.87 -10.58
C THR A 79 -1.13 -5.45 -10.40
N VAL A 80 -0.30 -4.55 -9.87
CA VAL A 80 -0.68 -3.13 -9.70
C VAL A 80 -1.19 -2.50 -11.01
N PRO A 81 -0.54 -2.69 -12.18
CA PRO A 81 -1.07 -2.17 -13.44
C PRO A 81 -2.44 -2.74 -13.82
N SER A 82 -2.66 -4.03 -13.58
CA SER A 82 -3.97 -4.67 -13.85
C SER A 82 -5.06 -4.07 -12.97
N MET A 83 -4.79 -3.88 -11.68
CA MET A 83 -5.74 -3.23 -10.75
C MET A 83 -6.03 -1.79 -11.18
N ALA A 84 -5.00 -1.02 -11.52
CA ALA A 84 -5.17 0.36 -12.01
C ALA A 84 -6.06 0.42 -13.25
N THR A 85 -5.82 -0.44 -14.24
CA THR A 85 -6.64 -0.52 -15.46
C THR A 85 -8.09 -0.89 -15.15
N THR A 86 -8.30 -1.92 -14.33
CA THR A 86 -9.65 -2.41 -14.02
C THR A 86 -10.47 -1.41 -13.22
N LYS A 87 -9.82 -0.62 -12.37
CA LYS A 87 -10.47 0.37 -11.51
C LYS A 87 -10.66 1.74 -12.17
N SER A 88 -9.93 2.02 -13.23
CA SER A 88 -10.05 3.29 -13.95
C SER A 88 -11.36 3.36 -14.72
N LYS A 89 -12.01 4.51 -14.67
CA LYS A 89 -13.24 4.84 -15.41
C LYS A 89 -13.24 6.34 -15.75
N PRO A 90 -14.13 6.81 -16.63
CA PRO A 90 -14.25 8.24 -16.90
C PRO A 90 -14.42 9.06 -15.62
N GLY A 91 -13.58 10.07 -15.43
CA GLY A 91 -13.57 10.93 -14.24
C GLY A 91 -12.80 10.38 -13.03
N GLU A 92 -12.35 9.12 -13.05
CA GLU A 92 -11.55 8.51 -11.98
C GLU A 92 -10.48 7.59 -12.58
N VAL A 93 -9.24 8.06 -12.68
CA VAL A 93 -8.14 7.35 -13.32
C VAL A 93 -7.06 7.02 -12.30
N TYR A 94 -6.72 5.74 -12.19
CA TYR A 94 -5.58 5.26 -11.39
C TYR A 94 -4.32 5.33 -12.25
N PHE A 95 -3.47 6.32 -12.02
CA PHE A 95 -2.28 6.59 -12.83
C PHE A 95 -0.96 6.25 -12.13
N ALA A 96 -0.99 5.94 -10.85
CA ALA A 96 0.15 5.48 -10.07
C ALA A 96 -0.31 4.48 -9.00
N GLY A 97 0.56 3.58 -8.60
CA GLY A 97 0.26 2.62 -7.55
C GLY A 97 1.50 1.88 -7.06
N ILE A 98 1.44 1.41 -5.83
CA ILE A 98 2.47 0.57 -5.20
C ILE A 98 1.81 -0.61 -4.48
N ASN A 99 2.58 -1.65 -4.21
CA ASN A 99 2.18 -2.71 -3.31
C ASN A 99 2.11 -2.15 -1.89
N ALA A 100 1.05 -2.46 -1.16
CA ALA A 100 0.80 -1.88 0.16
C ALA A 100 0.93 -2.88 1.31
N ASP A 101 0.66 -4.15 1.12
CA ASP A 101 0.70 -5.17 2.18
C ASP A 101 1.36 -6.46 1.71
N PHE A 102 1.78 -7.24 2.69
CA PHE A 102 2.14 -8.64 2.48
C PHE A 102 0.88 -9.50 2.44
N PHE A 103 0.93 -10.56 1.67
CA PHE A 103 -0.18 -11.50 1.52
C PHE A 103 0.34 -12.94 1.45
N HIS A 104 -0.53 -13.90 1.70
CA HIS A 104 -0.20 -15.31 1.62
C HIS A 104 0.08 -15.73 0.17
N MET A 105 1.29 -16.22 -0.08
CA MET A 105 1.71 -16.82 -1.34
C MET A 105 1.75 -18.35 -1.23
N SER A 106 1.62 -19.04 -2.36
CA SER A 106 1.74 -20.50 -2.39
C SER A 106 3.10 -20.96 -1.85
N GLY A 107 3.13 -22.08 -1.14
CA GLY A 107 4.35 -22.65 -0.58
C GLY A 107 4.75 -22.12 0.81
N MET A 108 4.00 -21.21 1.41
CA MET A 108 4.28 -20.72 2.77
C MET A 108 3.83 -21.68 3.89
N GLY A 109 3.25 -22.84 3.55
CA GLY A 109 2.80 -23.81 4.54
C GLY A 109 1.61 -23.37 5.40
N LEU A 110 0.92 -22.31 5.01
CA LEU A 110 -0.25 -21.78 5.69
C LEU A 110 -1.53 -22.38 5.09
N GLU A 111 -2.51 -22.67 5.93
CA GLU A 111 -3.84 -23.15 5.50
C GLU A 111 -4.75 -22.03 4.95
N THR A 112 -4.26 -20.79 4.93
CA THR A 112 -5.00 -19.64 4.43
C THR A 112 -5.02 -19.60 2.90
N PRO A 113 -6.10 -19.11 2.28
CA PRO A 113 -6.19 -18.98 0.83
C PRO A 113 -5.11 -18.07 0.25
N LEU A 114 -4.69 -18.36 -0.99
CA LEU A 114 -3.77 -17.51 -1.74
C LEU A 114 -4.30 -16.07 -1.85
N GLY A 115 -3.42 -15.10 -1.62
CA GLY A 115 -3.78 -13.68 -1.64
C GLY A 115 -4.42 -13.16 -0.35
N TYR A 116 -4.47 -13.99 0.69
CA TYR A 116 -5.00 -13.59 2.01
C TYR A 116 -4.08 -12.54 2.66
N PRO A 117 -4.60 -11.39 3.12
CA PRO A 117 -3.79 -10.32 3.68
C PRO A 117 -3.17 -10.73 5.02
N LEU A 118 -2.00 -10.18 5.34
CA LEU A 118 -1.31 -10.40 6.62
C LEU A 118 -1.53 -9.28 7.64
N ALA A 119 -2.08 -8.14 7.21
CA ALA A 119 -2.39 -7.01 8.07
C ALA A 119 -3.84 -6.53 7.87
N THR A 120 -4.30 -5.68 8.77
CA THR A 120 -5.67 -5.15 8.73
C THR A 120 -5.96 -4.45 7.40
N THR A 121 -7.09 -4.80 6.79
CA THR A 121 -7.54 -4.25 5.51
C THR A 121 -8.87 -3.54 5.71
N VAL A 122 -8.86 -2.23 5.55
CA VAL A 122 -10.04 -1.37 5.59
C VAL A 122 -10.13 -0.61 4.28
N VAL A 123 -11.26 -0.68 3.61
CA VAL A 123 -11.52 0.04 2.35
C VAL A 123 -12.85 0.74 2.45
N ASN A 124 -12.89 2.06 2.19
CA ASN A 124 -14.09 2.87 2.26
C ASN A 124 -14.85 2.71 3.60
N LYS A 125 -14.12 2.68 4.71
CA LYS A 125 -14.66 2.50 6.09
C LYS A 125 -15.21 1.10 6.39
N GLU A 126 -15.14 0.18 5.45
CA GLU A 126 -15.51 -1.21 5.65
C GLU A 126 -14.30 -2.05 6.04
N VAL A 127 -14.42 -2.78 7.13
CA VAL A 127 -13.36 -3.68 7.63
C VAL A 127 -13.49 -5.03 6.95
N TYR A 128 -12.58 -5.33 6.04
CA TYR A 128 -12.53 -6.62 5.35
C TYR A 128 -11.73 -7.66 6.11
N TYR A 129 -10.69 -7.21 6.81
CA TYR A 129 -9.83 -8.07 7.61
C TYR A 129 -9.27 -7.27 8.77
N ALA A 130 -9.24 -7.84 9.95
CA ALA A 130 -8.63 -7.21 11.12
C ALA A 130 -7.84 -8.20 11.95
N VAL A 131 -6.66 -7.78 12.37
CA VAL A 131 -5.76 -8.48 13.29
C VAL A 131 -5.58 -7.69 14.57
N PRO A 132 -5.11 -8.31 15.69
CA PRO A 132 -5.06 -7.66 16.99
C PRO A 132 -4.28 -6.34 16.99
N TRP A 133 -3.12 -6.31 16.37
CA TRP A 133 -2.34 -5.07 16.17
C TRP A 133 -1.22 -5.27 15.13
N ARG A 134 -0.86 -4.21 14.43
CA ARG A 134 0.30 -4.14 13.56
C ARG A 134 0.62 -2.69 13.26
N THR A 135 1.89 -2.41 12.89
CA THR A 135 2.25 -1.15 12.24
C THR A 135 1.55 -1.06 10.90
N GLN A 136 0.79 -0.01 10.69
CA GLN A 136 -0.08 0.17 9.54
C GLN A 136 0.00 1.59 9.00
N MET A 137 -0.30 1.74 7.72
CA MET A 137 -0.59 3.02 7.11
C MET A 137 -2.12 3.17 7.00
N ALA A 138 -2.64 4.27 7.50
CA ALA A 138 -4.03 4.67 7.31
C ALA A 138 -4.11 6.04 6.66
N ILE A 139 -5.18 6.27 5.91
CA ILE A 139 -5.47 7.55 5.27
C ILE A 139 -6.89 7.93 5.67
N ASP A 140 -7.10 9.12 6.21
CA ASP A 140 -8.42 9.63 6.58
C ASP A 140 -9.12 10.37 5.42
N ASP A 141 -10.37 10.78 5.66
CA ASP A 141 -11.18 11.52 4.68
C ASP A 141 -10.58 12.90 4.31
N ASN A 142 -9.66 13.42 5.11
CA ASN A 142 -8.92 14.66 4.84
C ASN A 142 -7.61 14.40 4.09
N LYS A 143 -7.39 13.19 3.61
CA LYS A 143 -6.16 12.73 2.94
C LYS A 143 -4.92 12.77 3.85
N LYS A 144 -5.10 12.83 5.16
CA LYS A 144 -3.99 12.78 6.11
C LYS A 144 -3.53 11.34 6.30
N ILE A 145 -2.22 11.15 6.17
CA ILE A 145 -1.56 9.85 6.29
C ILE A 145 -1.08 9.65 7.73
N TYR A 146 -1.34 8.47 8.26
CA TYR A 146 -0.89 8.01 9.57
C TYR A 146 -0.05 6.75 9.40
N LEU A 147 1.11 6.72 10.03
CA LEU A 147 1.95 5.52 10.18
C LEU A 147 2.08 5.25 11.67
N ALA A 148 1.42 4.20 12.15
CA ALA A 148 1.40 3.88 13.57
C ALA A 148 1.07 2.41 13.81
N ASP A 149 1.38 1.94 15.01
CA ASP A 149 0.84 0.70 15.51
C ASP A 149 -0.64 0.90 15.83
N MET A 150 -1.49 0.15 15.15
CA MET A 150 -2.93 0.23 15.28
C MET A 150 -3.49 -1.12 15.74
N ALA A 151 -4.39 -1.08 16.71
CA ALA A 151 -5.10 -2.26 17.18
C ALA A 151 -6.56 -2.20 16.75
N TYR A 152 -7.08 -3.34 16.33
CA TYR A 152 -8.51 -3.51 16.14
C TYR A 152 -9.19 -3.76 17.49
N SER A 153 -10.32 -3.11 17.70
CA SER A 153 -11.19 -3.33 18.85
C SER A 153 -12.64 -3.33 18.38
N GLY A 154 -13.34 -4.40 18.68
CA GLY A 154 -14.75 -4.56 18.35
C GLY A 154 -15.48 -5.38 19.39
N ALA A 155 -16.81 -5.29 19.40
CA ALA A 155 -17.64 -6.11 20.27
C ALA A 155 -19.04 -6.35 19.68
N VAL A 156 -19.61 -7.51 19.98
CA VAL A 156 -21.02 -7.82 19.76
C VAL A 156 -21.77 -7.66 21.07
N LYS A 157 -22.81 -6.85 21.08
CA LYS A 157 -23.72 -6.68 22.21
C LYS A 157 -25.02 -7.41 21.93
N LYS A 158 -25.41 -8.30 22.81
CA LYS A 158 -26.76 -8.90 22.78
C LYS A 158 -27.83 -7.84 23.09
N ALA A 159 -29.00 -7.99 22.51
CA ALA A 159 -30.15 -7.08 22.77
C ALA A 159 -30.42 -6.93 24.26
N TYR A 160 -30.25 -7.98 25.03
CA TYR A 160 -30.46 -8.00 26.48
C TYR A 160 -29.19 -8.52 27.15
N GLY A 161 -28.26 -7.63 27.58
CA GLY A 161 -27.21 -7.95 28.54
C GLY A 161 -25.79 -8.01 27.97
N SER A 162 -25.20 -9.18 27.84
CA SER A 162 -23.75 -9.40 27.70
C SER A 162 -23.13 -8.82 26.44
N THR A 163 -21.92 -8.26 26.58
CA THR A 163 -21.05 -7.82 25.49
C THR A 163 -19.93 -8.83 25.29
N TYR A 164 -19.66 -9.20 24.05
CA TYR A 164 -18.62 -10.14 23.67
C TYR A 164 -17.58 -9.42 22.82
N PRO A 165 -16.32 -9.34 23.26
CA PRO A 165 -15.26 -8.73 22.47
C PRO A 165 -15.01 -9.57 21.21
N ILE A 166 -14.81 -8.89 20.07
CA ILE A 166 -14.36 -9.49 18.82
C ILE A 166 -12.86 -9.27 18.73
N SER A 167 -12.07 -10.32 18.60
CA SER A 167 -10.61 -10.24 18.52
C SER A 167 -10.11 -10.02 17.10
N SER A 168 -10.90 -10.37 16.08
CA SER A 168 -10.50 -10.24 14.68
C SER A 168 -11.71 -10.30 13.74
N VAL A 169 -11.52 -9.92 12.49
CA VAL A 169 -12.52 -10.00 11.41
C VAL A 169 -11.95 -10.82 10.27
N ASN A 170 -12.70 -11.82 9.81
CA ASN A 170 -12.32 -12.72 8.70
C ASN A 170 -10.93 -13.36 8.87
N TYR A 171 -10.47 -13.56 10.10
CA TYR A 171 -9.16 -14.14 10.39
C TYR A 171 -9.30 -15.64 10.64
N LEU A 172 -8.63 -16.42 9.80
CA LEU A 172 -8.62 -17.88 9.96
C LEU A 172 -7.67 -18.26 11.11
N ARG A 173 -8.24 -18.63 12.24
CA ARG A 173 -7.51 -19.06 13.43
C ARG A 173 -8.10 -20.35 13.97
N ASN A 174 -7.23 -21.19 14.49
CA ASN A 174 -7.60 -22.41 15.20
C ASN A 174 -7.74 -22.21 16.73
N ASP A 175 -7.74 -20.97 17.21
CA ASP A 175 -7.90 -20.65 18.62
C ASP A 175 -9.36 -20.29 18.96
N HIS A 176 -9.66 -20.34 20.26
CA HIS A 176 -11.01 -20.10 20.78
C HIS A 176 -11.42 -18.61 20.85
N ASN A 177 -10.73 -17.72 20.14
CA ASN A 177 -11.08 -16.31 20.13
C ASN A 177 -12.27 -16.03 19.21
N LEU A 178 -13.08 -15.05 19.60
CA LEU A 178 -14.26 -14.68 18.86
C LEU A 178 -13.86 -13.94 17.58
N ASN A 179 -14.16 -14.53 16.43
CA ASN A 179 -14.00 -13.94 15.12
C ASN A 179 -15.37 -13.54 14.56
N LEU A 180 -15.40 -12.41 13.85
CA LEU A 180 -16.52 -12.04 13.00
C LEU A 180 -16.20 -12.47 11.57
N TYR A 181 -17.16 -13.16 10.93
CA TYR A 181 -17.11 -13.56 9.53
C TYR A 181 -18.20 -12.87 8.74
#